data_3278fa076c4a28f91fbae044659c92f9
#
_entry.id   3278fa076c4a28f91fbae044659c92f9
#
_cell.length_a   1.000
_cell.length_b   1.000
_cell.length_c   1.000
_cell.angle_alpha   90.00
_cell.angle_beta   90.00
_cell.angle_gamma   90.00
#
_symmetry.space_group_name_H-M   'P 1'
#
loop_
_entity.id
_entity.type
_entity.pdbx_description
1 polymer ?
#
loop_
_entity_poly.entity_id
_entity_poly.type
_entity_poly.pdbx_seq_one_letter_code
_entity_poly.pdbx_strand_id
1 'polypeptide(L)'
;MATDSVDSEAREILQLLAQVMACFKRSGLEPPQGLREAAERADLGPRHVAPLLALSFEDELSVSELAERLGLSLPTTSQLVGELSRAGLLDRAEDERDRRVTLVRIPEAYRDAVQGLLLQQADPVRRTLERLSPRARAGFVEGMRVLAEESTQTLEH
;
A
#
# COMPACT_ATOMS: atom_id res chain seq x y z
N MET A 1 -31.40 -15.42 -10.48
CA MET A 1 -30.51 -16.59 -10.30
C MET A 1 -29.02 -16.20 -10.41
N ALA A 2 -28.55 -15.52 -11.46
CA ALA A 2 -27.13 -15.12 -11.55
C ALA A 2 -26.73 -14.03 -10.51
N THR A 3 -27.60 -13.08 -10.24
CA THR A 3 -27.38 -11.99 -9.25
C THR A 3 -27.25 -12.54 -7.82
N ASP A 4 -28.08 -13.54 -7.45
CA ASP A 4 -28.05 -14.19 -6.13
C ASP A 4 -26.72 -14.93 -5.85
N SER A 5 -26.08 -15.48 -6.89
CA SER A 5 -24.76 -16.12 -6.78
C SER A 5 -23.67 -15.10 -6.51
N VAL A 6 -23.64 -14.00 -7.28
CA VAL A 6 -22.64 -12.92 -7.13
C VAL A 6 -22.76 -12.26 -5.75
N ASP A 7 -23.97 -12.00 -5.26
CA ASP A 7 -24.17 -11.42 -3.94
C ASP A 7 -23.71 -12.34 -2.80
N SER A 8 -23.89 -13.66 -2.96
CA SER A 8 -23.39 -14.66 -2.01
C SER A 8 -21.88 -14.71 -1.98
N GLU A 9 -21.26 -14.72 -3.15
CA GLU A 9 -19.80 -14.73 -3.32
C GLU A 9 -19.16 -13.44 -2.78
N ALA A 10 -19.80 -12.29 -3.02
CA ALA A 10 -19.35 -11.01 -2.50
C ALA A 10 -19.34 -10.98 -0.96
N ARG A 11 -20.39 -11.54 -0.31
CA ARG A 11 -20.42 -11.65 1.16
C ARG A 11 -19.31 -12.54 1.70
N GLU A 12 -19.05 -13.67 1.05
CA GLU A 12 -17.96 -14.58 1.42
C GLU A 12 -16.61 -13.87 1.29
N ILE A 13 -16.36 -13.18 0.17
CA ILE A 13 -15.13 -12.40 -0.04
C ILE A 13 -14.95 -11.34 1.04
N LEU A 14 -16.00 -10.59 1.38
CA LEU A 14 -15.93 -9.57 2.44
C LEU A 14 -15.59 -10.17 3.81
N GLN A 15 -16.15 -11.34 4.14
CA GLN A 15 -15.82 -12.05 5.37
C GLN A 15 -14.36 -12.49 5.41
N LEU A 16 -13.85 -13.05 4.29
CA LEU A 16 -12.47 -13.47 4.15
C LEU A 16 -11.50 -12.27 4.23
N LEU A 17 -11.82 -11.16 3.56
CA LEU A 17 -11.05 -9.92 3.65
C LEU A 17 -10.99 -9.40 5.09
N ALA A 18 -12.12 -9.39 5.80
CA ALA A 18 -12.14 -8.98 7.21
C ALA A 18 -11.24 -9.85 8.09
N GLN A 19 -11.22 -11.18 7.85
CA GLN A 19 -10.34 -12.11 8.57
C GLN A 19 -8.86 -11.83 8.25
N VAL A 20 -8.52 -11.64 6.97
CA VAL A 20 -7.16 -11.32 6.53
C VAL A 20 -6.69 -10.01 7.16
N MET A 21 -7.50 -8.96 7.10
CA MET A 21 -7.18 -7.66 7.72
C MET A 21 -7.01 -7.77 9.24
N ALA A 22 -7.86 -8.54 9.93
CA ALA A 22 -7.73 -8.78 11.36
C ALA A 22 -6.43 -9.54 11.71
N CYS A 23 -5.99 -10.47 10.85
CA CYS A 23 -4.72 -11.17 11.01
C CYS A 23 -3.54 -10.22 10.79
N PHE A 24 -3.54 -9.40 9.76
CA PHE A 24 -2.50 -8.40 9.53
C PHE A 24 -2.38 -7.41 10.70
N LYS A 25 -3.52 -6.96 11.24
CA LYS A 25 -3.52 -6.08 12.42
C LYS A 25 -2.95 -6.76 13.67
N ARG A 26 -3.19 -8.06 13.85
CA ARG A 26 -2.69 -8.83 15.02
C ARG A 26 -1.25 -9.29 14.86
N SER A 27 -0.75 -9.48 13.65
CA SER A 27 0.63 -9.93 13.42
C SER A 27 1.70 -8.93 13.87
N GLY A 28 1.26 -7.75 14.38
CA GLY A 28 2.12 -6.77 15.00
C GLY A 28 3.36 -6.49 14.14
N LEU A 29 3.17 -5.75 13.05
CA LEU A 29 4.32 -5.19 12.36
C LEU A 29 5.08 -4.33 13.36
N GLU A 30 6.16 -4.87 13.89
CA GLU A 30 7.13 -4.06 14.62
C GLU A 30 8.11 -3.48 13.60
N PRO A 31 7.97 -2.19 13.24
CA PRO A 31 8.95 -1.54 12.40
C PRO A 31 10.29 -1.56 13.13
N PRO A 32 11.41 -1.71 12.40
CA PRO A 32 12.74 -1.52 12.96
C PRO A 32 12.82 -0.24 13.78
N GLN A 33 13.61 -0.27 14.85
CA GLN A 33 13.62 0.79 15.88
C GLN A 33 13.71 2.20 15.27
N GLY A 34 14.60 2.45 14.32
CA GLY A 34 14.75 3.77 13.70
C GLY A 34 13.52 4.26 12.94
N LEU A 35 12.81 3.35 12.25
CA LEU A 35 11.57 3.68 11.55
C LEU A 35 10.43 3.95 12.53
N ARG A 36 10.34 3.16 13.60
CA ARG A 36 9.36 3.35 14.67
C ARG A 36 9.56 4.68 15.39
N GLU A 37 10.79 4.99 15.80
CA GLU A 37 11.12 6.25 16.46
C GLU A 37 10.83 7.46 15.58
N ALA A 38 11.09 7.39 14.28
CA ALA A 38 10.75 8.46 13.35
C ALA A 38 9.23 8.64 13.23
N ALA A 39 8.47 7.54 13.15
CA ALA A 39 7.02 7.57 13.09
C ALA A 39 6.39 8.12 14.38
N GLU A 40 6.87 7.68 15.56
CA GLU A 40 6.39 8.13 16.87
C GLU A 40 6.67 9.62 17.09
N ARG A 41 7.88 10.09 16.76
CA ARG A 41 8.26 11.51 16.88
C ARG A 41 7.39 12.44 16.03
N ALA A 42 6.90 11.96 14.90
CA ALA A 42 6.10 12.73 13.97
C ALA A 42 4.59 12.43 14.09
N ASP A 43 4.17 11.65 15.09
CA ASP A 43 2.77 11.22 15.30
C ASP A 43 2.13 10.62 14.04
N LEU A 44 2.90 9.74 13.36
CA LEU A 44 2.42 9.08 12.15
C LEU A 44 1.53 7.89 12.51
N GLY A 45 0.37 7.84 11.88
CA GLY A 45 -0.61 6.78 12.06
C GLY A 45 -0.68 5.79 10.90
N PRO A 46 -1.63 4.84 10.94
CA PRO A 46 -1.78 3.79 9.91
C PRO A 46 -1.92 4.30 8.47
N ARG A 47 -2.49 5.50 8.27
CA ARG A 47 -2.65 6.12 6.94
C ARG A 47 -1.31 6.39 6.22
N HIS A 48 -0.21 6.50 6.97
CA HIS A 48 1.12 6.77 6.42
C HIS A 48 1.84 5.51 5.95
N VAL A 49 1.31 4.32 6.25
CA VAL A 49 1.91 3.04 5.85
C VAL A 49 1.75 2.82 4.35
N ALA A 50 0.57 3.09 3.79
CA ALA A 50 0.28 2.83 2.38
C ALA A 50 1.21 3.56 1.41
N PRO A 51 1.54 4.87 1.57
CA PRO A 51 2.53 5.55 0.75
C PRO A 51 3.93 4.91 0.81
N LEU A 52 4.39 4.50 2.00
CA LEU A 52 5.68 3.83 2.15
C LEU A 52 5.68 2.46 1.45
N LEU A 53 4.59 1.71 1.57
CA LEU A 53 4.43 0.43 0.87
C LEU A 53 4.43 0.60 -0.65
N ALA A 54 3.71 1.59 -1.18
CA ALA A 54 3.66 1.85 -2.62
C ALA A 54 5.03 2.23 -3.19
N LEU A 55 5.83 2.99 -2.42
CA LEU A 55 7.17 3.42 -2.81
C LEU A 55 8.26 2.36 -2.63
N SER A 56 8.00 1.34 -1.81
CA SER A 56 9.04 0.34 -1.51
C SER A 56 9.42 -0.56 -2.69
N PHE A 57 8.58 -0.62 -3.71
CA PHE A 57 8.82 -1.37 -4.95
C PHE A 57 9.37 -0.51 -6.10
N GLU A 58 9.52 0.78 -5.86
CA GLU A 58 9.92 1.75 -6.86
C GLU A 58 11.13 2.55 -6.34
N ASP A 59 11.96 3.00 -7.25
CA ASP A 59 13.06 3.88 -6.88
C ASP A 59 12.53 5.28 -6.53
N GLU A 60 11.59 5.79 -7.32
CA GLU A 60 10.89 7.04 -7.09
C GLU A 60 9.54 7.06 -7.84
N LEU A 61 8.60 7.87 -7.37
CA LEU A 61 7.33 8.16 -8.01
C LEU A 61 7.05 9.66 -7.94
N SER A 62 6.31 10.19 -8.92
CA SER A 62 5.68 11.50 -8.75
C SER A 62 4.55 11.42 -7.72
N VAL A 63 4.23 12.55 -7.10
CA VAL A 63 3.09 12.62 -6.15
C VAL A 63 1.77 12.26 -6.85
N SER A 64 1.63 12.56 -8.14
CA SER A 64 0.46 12.19 -8.93
C SER A 64 0.36 10.67 -9.15
N GLU A 65 1.45 10.01 -9.55
CA GLU A 65 1.49 8.55 -9.68
C GLU A 65 1.22 7.85 -8.34
N LEU A 66 1.75 8.40 -7.25
CA LEU A 66 1.49 7.88 -5.92
C LEU A 66 0.00 8.03 -5.55
N ALA A 67 -0.63 9.16 -5.90
CA ALA A 67 -2.06 9.39 -5.69
C ALA A 67 -2.92 8.36 -6.45
N GLU A 68 -2.61 8.12 -7.72
CA GLU A 68 -3.28 7.11 -8.55
C GLU A 68 -3.14 5.71 -7.95
N ARG A 69 -1.94 5.31 -7.54
CA ARG A 69 -1.69 3.99 -6.94
C ARG A 69 -2.42 3.79 -5.61
N LEU A 70 -2.60 4.85 -4.83
CA LEU A 70 -3.27 4.81 -3.55
C LEU A 70 -4.80 4.97 -3.67
N GLY A 71 -5.30 5.37 -4.84
CA GLY A 71 -6.68 5.76 -5.02
C GLY A 71 -7.08 6.97 -4.17
N LEU A 72 -6.17 7.89 -3.98
CA LEU A 72 -6.37 9.09 -3.16
C LEU A 72 -6.34 10.34 -4.03
N SER A 73 -7.02 11.40 -3.58
CA SER A 73 -6.91 12.71 -4.23
C SER A 73 -5.49 13.26 -4.13
N LEU A 74 -5.07 14.04 -5.13
CA LEU A 74 -3.76 14.68 -5.13
C LEU A 74 -3.51 15.56 -3.88
N PRO A 75 -4.47 16.36 -3.38
CA PRO A 75 -4.30 17.11 -2.13
C PRO A 75 -4.06 16.20 -0.91
N THR A 76 -4.80 15.10 -0.78
CA THR A 76 -4.64 14.14 0.32
C THR A 76 -3.26 13.48 0.27
N THR A 77 -2.84 13.04 -0.92
CA THR A 77 -1.51 12.44 -1.12
C THR A 77 -0.40 13.43 -0.84
N SER A 78 -0.52 14.67 -1.31
CA SER A 78 0.44 15.74 -1.04
C SER A 78 0.58 16.03 0.45
N GLN A 79 -0.52 15.96 1.22
CA GLN A 79 -0.49 16.10 2.66
C GLN A 79 0.28 14.95 3.32
N LEU A 80 -0.04 13.70 2.98
CA LEU A 80 0.66 12.51 3.51
C LEU A 80 2.15 12.54 3.19
N VAL A 81 2.51 12.87 1.95
CA VAL A 81 3.90 13.06 1.53
C VAL A 81 4.58 14.17 2.35
N GLY A 82 3.89 15.28 2.59
CA GLY A 82 4.41 16.37 3.42
C GLY A 82 4.66 15.96 4.87
N GLU A 83 3.78 15.16 5.45
CA GLU A 83 3.90 14.63 6.81
C GLU A 83 5.07 13.63 6.90
N LEU A 84 5.16 12.68 5.97
CA LEU A 84 6.26 11.71 5.88
C LEU A 84 7.62 12.37 5.60
N SER A 85 7.66 13.39 4.75
CA SER A 85 8.88 14.13 4.45
C SER A 85 9.39 14.92 5.66
N ARG A 86 8.47 15.54 6.43
CA ARG A 86 8.84 16.21 7.69
C ARG A 86 9.36 15.23 8.75
N ALA A 87 8.90 14.00 8.72
CA ALA A 87 9.42 12.91 9.56
C ALA A 87 10.78 12.35 9.09
N GLY A 88 11.25 12.77 7.90
CA GLY A 88 12.47 12.25 7.29
C GLY A 88 12.32 10.86 6.68
N LEU A 89 11.08 10.39 6.49
CA LEU A 89 10.77 9.08 5.92
C LEU A 89 10.57 9.11 4.40
N LEU A 90 10.45 10.28 3.80
CA LEU A 90 10.47 10.51 2.37
C LEU A 90 11.38 11.68 2.01
N ASP A 91 12.16 11.51 0.96
CA ASP A 91 12.85 12.58 0.25
C ASP A 91 11.93 13.12 -0.86
N ARG A 92 12.00 14.43 -1.11
CA ARG A 92 11.31 15.12 -2.19
C ARG A 92 12.34 15.76 -3.10
N ALA A 93 12.15 15.62 -4.40
CA ALA A 93 12.94 16.29 -5.43
C ALA A 93 12.03 16.86 -6.52
N GLU A 94 12.50 17.89 -7.22
CA GLU A 94 11.86 18.32 -8.46
C GLU A 94 12.36 17.42 -9.59
N ASP A 95 11.46 17.06 -10.52
CA ASP A 95 11.86 16.35 -11.74
C ASP A 95 12.76 17.24 -12.60
N GLU A 96 13.88 16.71 -13.05
CA GLU A 96 14.83 17.47 -13.88
C GLU A 96 14.25 17.90 -15.24
N ARG A 97 13.26 17.16 -15.74
CA ARG A 97 12.60 17.41 -17.03
C ARG A 97 11.41 18.35 -16.92
N ASP A 98 10.65 18.26 -15.82
CA ASP A 98 9.52 19.14 -15.53
C ASP A 98 9.49 19.51 -14.04
N ARG A 99 10.01 20.68 -13.71
CA ARG A 99 10.07 21.20 -12.33
C ARG A 99 8.73 21.37 -11.64
N ARG A 100 7.62 21.26 -12.37
CA ARG A 100 6.27 21.25 -11.78
C ARG A 100 5.92 19.89 -11.16
N VAL A 101 6.69 18.86 -11.50
CA VAL A 101 6.50 17.50 -10.97
C VAL A 101 7.39 17.33 -9.74
N THR A 102 6.78 16.94 -8.62
CA THR A 102 7.50 16.56 -7.42
C THR A 102 7.66 15.05 -7.39
N LEU A 103 8.89 14.59 -7.36
CA LEU A 103 9.26 13.19 -7.16
C LEU A 103 9.44 12.90 -5.68
N VAL A 104 9.07 11.70 -5.27
CA VAL A 104 9.21 11.20 -3.90
C VAL A 104 9.86 9.84 -3.89
N ARG A 105 10.72 9.61 -2.91
CA ARG A 105 11.39 8.32 -2.70
C ARG A 105 11.63 8.06 -1.22
N ILE A 106 11.81 6.79 -0.88
CA ILE A 106 12.25 6.40 0.47
C ILE A 106 13.76 6.67 0.57
N PRO A 107 14.21 7.42 1.61
CA PRO A 107 15.65 7.59 1.87
C PRO A 107 16.34 6.25 2.00
N GLU A 108 17.58 6.14 1.51
CA GLU A 108 18.37 4.92 1.53
C GLU A 108 18.47 4.31 2.93
N ALA A 109 18.59 5.15 3.94
CA ALA A 109 18.67 4.73 5.34
C ALA A 109 17.45 3.93 5.83
N TYR A 110 16.28 4.07 5.20
CA TYR A 110 15.04 3.38 5.57
C TYR A 110 14.58 2.36 4.54
N ARG A 111 15.20 2.27 3.38
CA ARG A 111 14.79 1.39 2.28
C ARG A 111 14.72 -0.07 2.72
N ASP A 112 15.80 -0.59 3.29
CA ASP A 112 15.86 -1.98 3.78
C ASP A 112 14.85 -2.24 4.90
N ALA A 113 14.66 -1.26 5.79
CA ALA A 113 13.70 -1.37 6.88
C ALA A 113 12.25 -1.47 6.38
N VAL A 114 11.88 -0.65 5.40
CA VAL A 114 10.54 -0.67 4.79
C VAL A 114 10.33 -1.94 3.96
N GLN A 115 11.33 -2.35 3.17
CA GLN A 115 11.26 -3.61 2.43
C GLN A 115 11.17 -4.83 3.36
N GLY A 116 11.90 -4.83 4.46
CA GLY A 116 11.82 -5.89 5.48
C GLY A 116 10.42 -6.03 6.08
N LEU A 117 9.74 -4.92 6.36
CA LEU A 117 8.34 -4.93 6.81
C LEU A 117 7.39 -5.56 5.78
N LEU A 118 7.60 -5.27 4.51
CA LEU A 118 6.82 -5.87 3.43
C LEU A 118 7.04 -7.37 3.31
N LEU A 119 8.29 -7.81 3.38
CA LEU A 119 8.63 -9.23 3.27
C LEU A 119 8.00 -10.05 4.42
N GLN A 120 7.90 -9.48 5.62
CA GLN A 120 7.18 -10.12 6.74
C GLN A 120 5.68 -10.28 6.44
N GLN A 121 5.06 -9.31 5.77
CA GLN A 121 3.66 -9.40 5.35
C GLN A 121 3.44 -10.23 4.09
N ALA A 122 4.44 -10.33 3.24
CA ALA A 122 4.36 -11.13 2.01
C ALA A 122 4.28 -12.63 2.26
N ASP A 123 4.72 -13.11 3.41
CA ASP A 123 4.80 -14.55 3.73
C ASP A 123 3.45 -15.29 3.63
N PRO A 124 2.33 -14.79 4.19
CA PRO A 124 1.02 -15.40 3.99
C PRO A 124 0.57 -15.38 2.53
N VAL A 125 0.84 -14.29 1.82
CA VAL A 125 0.50 -14.17 0.38
C VAL A 125 1.31 -15.16 -0.43
N ARG A 126 2.62 -15.25 -0.21
CA ARG A 126 3.51 -16.20 -0.88
C ARG A 126 3.03 -17.64 -0.66
N ARG A 127 2.79 -18.04 0.59
CA ARG A 127 2.27 -19.39 0.92
C ARG A 127 0.91 -19.67 0.28
N THR A 128 0.05 -18.67 0.16
CA THR A 128 -1.22 -18.81 -0.56
C THR A 128 -0.96 -19.09 -2.04
N LEU A 129 -0.12 -18.30 -2.69
CA LEU A 129 0.22 -18.49 -4.09
C LEU A 129 0.89 -19.85 -4.37
N GLU A 130 1.73 -20.35 -3.46
CA GLU A 130 2.36 -21.67 -3.56
C GLU A 130 1.34 -22.81 -3.54
N ARG A 131 0.22 -22.67 -2.83
CA ARG A 131 -0.86 -23.66 -2.73
C ARG A 131 -1.83 -23.64 -3.89
N LEU A 132 -1.83 -22.60 -4.71
CA LEU A 132 -2.71 -22.44 -5.86
C LEU A 132 -2.09 -23.06 -7.12
N SER A 133 -2.92 -23.68 -7.96
CA SER A 133 -2.51 -24.06 -9.31
C SER A 133 -2.16 -22.80 -10.13
N PRO A 134 -1.35 -22.93 -11.21
CA PRO A 134 -1.00 -21.76 -12.03
C PRO A 134 -2.20 -20.97 -12.54
N ARG A 135 -3.28 -21.66 -12.94
CA ARG A 135 -4.53 -21.03 -13.39
C ARG A 135 -5.26 -20.29 -12.25
N ALA A 136 -5.37 -20.93 -11.08
CA ALA A 136 -6.01 -20.31 -9.92
C ALA A 136 -5.20 -19.10 -9.41
N ARG A 137 -3.87 -19.16 -9.47
CA ARG A 137 -2.97 -18.06 -9.13
C ARG A 137 -3.19 -16.86 -10.05
N ALA A 138 -3.26 -17.08 -11.37
CA ALA A 138 -3.53 -16.01 -12.33
C ALA A 138 -4.91 -15.37 -12.08
N GLY A 139 -5.94 -16.17 -11.84
CA GLY A 139 -7.28 -15.67 -11.52
C GLY A 139 -7.34 -14.89 -10.19
N PHE A 140 -6.58 -15.35 -9.18
CA PHE A 140 -6.49 -14.64 -7.89
C PHE A 140 -5.84 -13.27 -8.04
N VAL A 141 -4.72 -13.17 -8.77
CA VAL A 141 -4.03 -11.88 -9.00
C VAL A 141 -4.91 -10.94 -9.81
N GLU A 142 -5.59 -11.44 -10.85
CA GLU A 142 -6.51 -10.65 -11.65
C GLU A 142 -7.70 -10.14 -10.84
N GLY A 143 -8.33 -11.02 -10.06
CA GLY A 143 -9.44 -10.63 -9.19
C GLY A 143 -9.05 -9.57 -8.16
N MET A 144 -7.86 -9.68 -7.58
CA MET A 144 -7.34 -8.66 -6.65
C MET A 144 -7.08 -7.31 -7.33
N ARG A 145 -6.62 -7.33 -8.60
CA ARG A 145 -6.43 -6.10 -9.38
C ARG A 145 -7.76 -5.39 -9.64
N VAL A 146 -8.74 -6.12 -10.15
CA VAL A 146 -10.08 -5.59 -10.41
C VAL A 146 -10.71 -5.06 -9.12
N LEU A 147 -10.60 -5.78 -8.01
CA LEU A 147 -11.13 -5.33 -6.71
C LEU A 147 -10.48 -4.01 -6.26
N ALA A 148 -9.17 -3.88 -6.44
CA ALA A 148 -8.46 -2.64 -6.10
C ALA A 148 -8.92 -1.46 -6.96
N GLU A 149 -9.09 -1.66 -8.27
CA GLU A 149 -9.58 -0.65 -9.23
C GLU A 149 -10.99 -0.18 -8.86
N GLU A 150 -11.94 -1.10 -8.65
CA GLU A 150 -13.32 -0.79 -8.27
C GLU A 150 -13.41 -0.07 -6.91
N SER A 151 -12.58 -0.48 -5.95
CA SER A 151 -12.53 0.15 -4.63
C SER A 151 -12.05 1.60 -4.70
N THR A 152 -11.11 1.89 -5.61
CA THR A 152 -10.59 3.24 -5.85
C THR A 152 -11.68 4.16 -6.43
N GLN A 153 -12.41 3.69 -7.44
CA GLN A 153 -13.48 4.47 -8.07
C GLN A 153 -14.63 4.82 -7.12
N THR A 154 -14.91 3.95 -6.15
CA THR A 154 -15.98 4.18 -5.16
C THR A 154 -15.65 5.33 -4.20
N LEU A 155 -14.39 5.65 -3.99
CA LEU A 155 -13.95 6.74 -3.09
C LEU A 155 -13.98 8.12 -3.75
N GLU A 156 -14.13 8.19 -5.09
CA GLU A 156 -14.17 9.44 -5.86
C GLU A 156 -15.59 10.02 -6.01
N HIS A 157 -16.62 9.32 -5.52
CA HIS A 157 -18.04 9.74 -5.58
C HIS A 157 -18.58 10.00 -4.17
#